data_88a5ea2c1da4087fb52f840c0aa861fd
#
_entry.id   88a5ea2c1da4087fb52f840c0aa861fd
#
_cell.length_a   1.000
_cell.length_b   1.000
_cell.length_c   1.000
_cell.angle_alpha   90.00
_cell.angle_beta   90.00
_cell.angle_gamma   90.00
#
_symmetry.space_group_name_H-M   'P 1'
#
loop_
_entity.id
_entity.type
_entity.pdbx_description
1 polymer ?
#
loop_
_entity_poly.entity_id
_entity_poly.type
_entity_poly.pdbx_seq_one_letter_code
_entity_poly.pdbx_strand_id
1 'polypeptide(L)'
;MSVDLSKCQKIVIKVGSSTLTGNAGANLDPQAIDQLVDVVAKLKADGKEVIIVSSGAIAAGLSPLGLANRPSDLTLQQAAASVGQGLLMARYTESFNRFKITTSQLLITIDDINRATHVENIKGVLESLLKLGVVPIVNENDTVGTEEIRYGDNDGLAALVTTLIKADLLVLVTDIDGLYDADPSTPGAKQIITVGDVTTLDKATFGGAGGAGVGSGGMVTKVQAAKVVTAAGIGMLLTKLPDLSAGLNGEKVGTYFIPN
;
A
#
# COMPACT_ATOMS: atom_id res chain seq x y z
N MET A 1 4.72 22.55 10.88
CA MET A 1 5.08 22.96 9.50
C MET A 1 4.17 22.21 8.56
N SER A 2 3.60 22.87 7.55
CA SER A 2 2.92 22.15 6.47
C SER A 2 4.00 21.52 5.59
N VAL A 3 3.92 20.22 5.39
CA VAL A 3 4.86 19.54 4.49
C VAL A 3 4.42 19.81 3.06
N ASP A 4 5.30 20.34 2.26
CA ASP A 4 5.02 20.62 0.84
C ASP A 4 5.24 19.36 0.01
N LEU A 5 4.20 18.53 -0.10
CA LEU A 5 4.21 17.31 -0.92
C LEU A 5 4.08 17.58 -2.42
N SER A 6 3.84 18.85 -2.83
CA SER A 6 3.74 19.21 -4.25
C SER A 6 5.04 18.97 -5.02
N LYS A 7 6.18 19.01 -4.34
CA LYS A 7 7.51 18.79 -4.92
C LYS A 7 7.84 17.31 -5.15
N CYS A 8 7.12 16.38 -4.55
CA CYS A 8 7.32 14.96 -4.76
C CYS A 8 7.02 14.61 -6.22
N GLN A 9 8.01 14.07 -6.93
CA GLN A 9 7.88 13.66 -8.33
C GLN A 9 7.60 12.17 -8.46
N LYS A 10 8.22 11.35 -7.61
CA LYS A 10 8.09 9.90 -7.64
C LYS A 10 7.42 9.42 -6.36
N ILE A 11 6.23 8.84 -6.50
CA ILE A 11 5.35 8.48 -5.37
C ILE A 11 5.02 6.99 -5.43
N VAL A 12 5.18 6.31 -4.30
CA VAL A 12 4.68 4.95 -4.11
C VAL A 12 3.41 5.01 -3.27
N ILE A 13 2.32 4.43 -3.76
CA ILE A 13 1.04 4.37 -3.05
C ILE A 13 0.74 2.90 -2.76
N LYS A 14 0.74 2.53 -1.48
CA LYS A 14 0.29 1.21 -1.05
C LYS A 14 -1.16 1.25 -0.64
N VAL A 15 -1.93 0.27 -1.07
CA VAL A 15 -3.34 0.12 -0.70
C VAL A 15 -3.61 -1.27 -0.12
N GLY A 16 -4.25 -1.30 1.05
CA GLY A 16 -4.59 -2.53 1.78
C GLY A 16 -5.81 -3.26 1.23
N SER A 17 -5.92 -4.56 1.54
CA SER A 17 -7.08 -5.37 1.14
C SER A 17 -8.40 -4.80 1.66
N SER A 18 -8.46 -4.41 2.93
CA SER A 18 -9.66 -3.83 3.55
C SER A 18 -10.18 -2.59 2.80
N THR A 19 -9.27 -1.77 2.30
CA THR A 19 -9.61 -0.59 1.47
C THR A 19 -10.22 -0.98 0.12
N LEU A 20 -9.70 -2.07 -0.49
CA LEU A 20 -10.11 -2.48 -1.84
C LEU A 20 -11.30 -3.43 -1.87
N THR A 21 -11.69 -4.01 -0.72
CA THR A 21 -12.79 -5.00 -0.65
C THR A 21 -14.01 -4.50 0.12
N GLY A 22 -13.92 -3.35 0.73
CA GLY A 22 -14.98 -2.81 1.57
C GLY A 22 -15.36 -3.75 2.74
N ASN A 23 -16.53 -3.52 3.32
CA ASN A 23 -16.99 -4.25 4.51
C ASN A 23 -17.32 -5.73 4.28
N ALA A 24 -17.50 -6.16 3.03
CA ALA A 24 -17.86 -7.54 2.71
C ALA A 24 -16.67 -8.51 2.63
N GLY A 25 -15.45 -8.02 2.45
CA GLY A 25 -14.20 -8.79 2.52
C GLY A 25 -13.97 -9.85 1.43
N ALA A 26 -14.98 -10.23 0.68
CA ALA A 26 -14.95 -11.35 -0.26
C ALA A 26 -14.99 -10.95 -1.75
N ASN A 27 -15.06 -9.66 -2.05
CA ASN A 27 -15.06 -9.14 -3.41
C ASN A 27 -14.34 -7.81 -3.45
N LEU A 28 -13.78 -7.47 -4.61
CA LEU A 28 -13.25 -6.12 -4.84
C LEU A 28 -14.40 -5.10 -4.82
N ASP A 29 -14.14 -3.94 -4.24
CA ASP A 29 -14.99 -2.77 -4.35
C ASP A 29 -14.57 -1.94 -5.59
N PRO A 30 -15.39 -1.95 -6.67
CA PRO A 30 -15.04 -1.20 -7.88
C PRO A 30 -14.93 0.31 -7.61
N GLN A 31 -15.71 0.86 -6.68
CA GLN A 31 -15.70 2.30 -6.38
C GLN A 31 -14.41 2.71 -5.67
N ALA A 32 -13.92 1.88 -4.76
CA ALA A 32 -12.63 2.13 -4.09
C ALA A 32 -11.46 2.12 -5.09
N ILE A 33 -11.46 1.17 -6.04
CA ILE A 33 -10.45 1.14 -7.10
C ILE A 33 -10.57 2.36 -8.01
N ASP A 34 -11.78 2.75 -8.41
CA ASP A 34 -11.99 3.94 -9.25
C ASP A 34 -11.53 5.21 -8.54
N GLN A 35 -11.84 5.38 -7.26
CA GLN A 35 -11.38 6.52 -6.47
C GLN A 35 -9.84 6.60 -6.37
N LEU A 36 -9.18 5.47 -6.13
CA LEU A 36 -7.70 5.40 -6.14
C LEU A 36 -7.14 5.80 -7.50
N VAL A 37 -7.71 5.23 -8.58
CA VAL A 37 -7.27 5.49 -9.95
C VAL A 37 -7.48 6.93 -10.35
N ASP A 38 -8.57 7.57 -9.95
CA ASP A 38 -8.83 8.99 -10.21
C ASP A 38 -7.73 9.89 -9.61
N VAL A 39 -7.31 9.60 -8.38
CA VAL A 39 -6.18 10.32 -7.73
C VAL A 39 -4.87 10.07 -8.48
N VAL A 40 -4.57 8.81 -8.84
CA VAL A 40 -3.33 8.46 -9.55
C VAL A 40 -3.32 9.10 -10.96
N ALA A 41 -4.45 9.10 -11.66
CA ALA A 41 -4.56 9.72 -12.97
C ALA A 41 -4.31 11.23 -12.92
N LYS A 42 -4.78 11.92 -11.87
CA LYS A 42 -4.47 13.33 -11.63
C LYS A 42 -2.96 13.53 -11.40
N LEU A 43 -2.34 12.73 -10.55
CA LEU A 43 -0.89 12.80 -10.33
C LEU A 43 -0.11 12.59 -11.64
N LYS A 44 -0.54 11.63 -12.46
CA LYS A 44 0.06 11.39 -13.79
C LYS A 44 -0.11 12.58 -14.72
N ALA A 45 -1.29 13.23 -14.73
CA ALA A 45 -1.54 14.44 -15.51
C ALA A 45 -0.66 15.62 -15.05
N ASP A 46 -0.33 15.68 -13.75
CA ASP A 46 0.60 16.65 -13.16
C ASP A 46 2.09 16.28 -13.41
N GLY A 47 2.38 15.26 -14.25
CA GLY A 47 3.72 14.84 -14.64
C GLY A 47 4.45 13.97 -13.61
N LYS A 48 3.77 13.47 -12.60
CA LYS A 48 4.38 12.65 -11.54
C LYS A 48 4.53 11.18 -11.96
N GLU A 49 5.54 10.52 -11.42
CA GLU A 49 5.75 9.06 -11.52
C GLU A 49 5.07 8.38 -10.34
N VAL A 50 4.19 7.41 -10.63
CA VAL A 50 3.44 6.71 -9.57
C VAL A 50 3.58 5.21 -9.73
N ILE A 51 3.86 4.52 -8.61
CA ILE A 51 3.80 3.07 -8.46
C ILE A 51 2.71 2.75 -7.45
N ILE A 52 1.89 1.75 -7.74
CA ILE A 52 0.92 1.21 -6.79
C ILE A 52 1.48 -0.10 -6.22
N VAL A 53 1.47 -0.25 -4.91
CA VAL A 53 1.67 -1.54 -4.24
C VAL A 53 0.32 -1.99 -3.71
N SER A 54 -0.25 -3.01 -4.34
CA SER A 54 -1.65 -3.41 -4.12
C SER A 54 -1.72 -4.70 -3.32
N SER A 55 -2.69 -4.79 -2.45
CA SER A 55 -3.20 -6.04 -1.88
C SER A 55 -4.52 -6.42 -2.56
N GLY A 56 -5.20 -7.44 -2.04
CA GLY A 56 -6.57 -7.79 -2.45
C GLY A 56 -6.69 -8.97 -3.42
N ALA A 57 -5.58 -9.58 -3.86
CA ALA A 57 -5.64 -10.72 -4.77
C ALA A 57 -6.38 -11.92 -4.16
N ILE A 58 -6.07 -12.32 -2.92
CA ILE A 58 -6.77 -13.41 -2.24
C ILE A 58 -8.28 -13.11 -2.16
N ALA A 59 -8.64 -11.90 -1.71
CA ALA A 59 -10.04 -11.51 -1.57
C ALA A 59 -10.80 -11.54 -2.92
N ALA A 60 -10.18 -11.07 -3.99
CA ALA A 60 -10.74 -11.11 -5.34
C ALA A 60 -11.02 -12.53 -5.84
N GLY A 61 -10.24 -13.52 -5.38
CA GLY A 61 -10.39 -14.92 -5.77
C GLY A 61 -11.40 -15.72 -4.94
N LEU A 62 -11.87 -15.20 -3.80
CA LEU A 62 -12.75 -15.96 -2.91
C LEU A 62 -14.09 -16.29 -3.58
N SER A 63 -14.80 -15.27 -4.06
CA SER A 63 -16.13 -15.44 -4.64
C SER A 63 -16.15 -16.35 -5.88
N PRO A 64 -15.23 -16.21 -6.86
CA PRO A 64 -15.16 -17.13 -8.00
C PRO A 64 -14.90 -18.59 -7.61
N LEU A 65 -14.27 -18.84 -6.47
CA LEU A 65 -14.01 -20.17 -5.93
C LEU A 65 -15.11 -20.67 -4.99
N GLY A 66 -16.20 -19.91 -4.82
CA GLY A 66 -17.29 -20.26 -3.89
C GLY A 66 -16.90 -20.18 -2.42
N LEU A 67 -15.86 -19.44 -2.08
CA LEU A 67 -15.37 -19.27 -0.71
C LEU A 67 -16.00 -18.01 -0.09
N ALA A 68 -16.76 -18.20 1.00
CA ALA A 68 -17.41 -17.08 1.70
C ALA A 68 -16.44 -16.22 2.51
N ASN A 69 -15.34 -16.84 3.01
CA ASN A 69 -14.36 -16.19 3.85
C ASN A 69 -12.94 -16.62 3.45
N ARG A 70 -11.95 -15.84 3.89
CA ARG A 70 -10.55 -16.20 3.72
C ARG A 70 -10.26 -17.53 4.43
N PRO A 71 -9.80 -18.57 3.70
CA PRO A 71 -9.48 -19.86 4.31
C PRO A 71 -8.27 -19.77 5.23
N SER A 72 -8.20 -20.64 6.24
CA SER A 72 -7.00 -20.79 7.07
C SER A 72 -5.91 -21.59 6.37
N ASP A 73 -6.29 -22.48 5.46
CA ASP A 73 -5.37 -23.31 4.68
C ASP A 73 -4.55 -22.48 3.69
N LEU A 74 -3.23 -22.63 3.73
CA LEU A 74 -2.30 -21.87 2.89
C LEU A 74 -2.53 -22.14 1.41
N THR A 75 -2.68 -23.41 1.04
CA THR A 75 -2.83 -23.81 -0.37
C THR A 75 -4.10 -23.24 -0.97
N LEU A 76 -5.19 -23.21 -0.20
CA LEU A 76 -6.43 -22.55 -0.63
C LEU A 76 -6.28 -21.03 -0.76
N GLN A 77 -5.47 -20.38 0.11
CA GLN A 77 -5.17 -18.97 -0.04
C GLN A 77 -4.33 -18.70 -1.30
N GLN A 78 -3.32 -19.54 -1.57
CA GLN A 78 -2.52 -19.46 -2.80
C GLN A 78 -3.37 -19.67 -4.05
N ALA A 79 -4.29 -20.63 -4.03
CA ALA A 79 -5.24 -20.85 -5.11
C ALA A 79 -6.16 -19.63 -5.31
N ALA A 80 -6.67 -19.05 -4.23
CA ALA A 80 -7.48 -17.84 -4.30
C ALA A 80 -6.67 -16.65 -4.84
N ALA A 81 -5.43 -16.46 -4.40
CA ALA A 81 -4.55 -15.43 -4.94
C ALA A 81 -4.30 -15.61 -6.43
N SER A 82 -4.07 -16.85 -6.88
CA SER A 82 -3.83 -17.18 -8.29
C SER A 82 -5.02 -16.78 -9.19
N VAL A 83 -6.26 -17.07 -8.76
CA VAL A 83 -7.48 -16.66 -9.47
C VAL A 83 -7.67 -15.15 -9.36
N GLY A 84 -7.54 -14.61 -8.16
CA GLY A 84 -7.89 -13.22 -7.87
C GLY A 84 -6.90 -12.20 -8.38
N GLN A 85 -5.61 -12.54 -8.53
CA GLN A 85 -4.62 -11.62 -9.08
C GLN A 85 -4.96 -11.20 -10.51
N GLY A 86 -5.42 -12.13 -11.35
CA GLY A 86 -5.88 -11.80 -12.69
C GLY A 86 -7.09 -10.87 -12.68
N LEU A 87 -8.06 -11.11 -11.79
CA LEU A 87 -9.25 -10.27 -11.63
C LEU A 87 -8.89 -8.86 -11.11
N LEU A 88 -7.99 -8.76 -10.14
CA LEU A 88 -7.49 -7.50 -9.62
C LEU A 88 -6.83 -6.67 -10.73
N MET A 89 -5.96 -7.28 -11.53
CA MET A 89 -5.32 -6.59 -12.64
C MET A 89 -6.29 -6.19 -13.74
N ALA A 90 -7.26 -7.03 -14.07
CA ALA A 90 -8.33 -6.69 -15.02
C ALA A 90 -9.11 -5.45 -14.56
N ARG A 91 -9.45 -5.39 -13.27
CA ARG A 91 -10.19 -4.26 -12.70
C ARG A 91 -9.36 -2.96 -12.70
N TYR A 92 -8.07 -3.02 -12.35
CA TYR A 92 -7.18 -1.87 -12.47
C TYR A 92 -7.07 -1.40 -13.93
N THR A 93 -6.83 -2.31 -14.86
CA THR A 93 -6.70 -1.99 -16.27
C THR A 93 -7.97 -1.33 -16.82
N GLU A 94 -9.15 -1.85 -16.48
CA GLU A 94 -10.43 -1.24 -16.84
C GLU A 94 -10.55 0.18 -16.29
N SER A 95 -10.22 0.40 -15.02
CA SER A 95 -10.30 1.71 -14.39
C SER A 95 -9.33 2.72 -15.02
N PHE A 96 -8.06 2.33 -15.23
CA PHE A 96 -7.05 3.19 -15.85
C PHE A 96 -7.31 3.48 -17.35
N ASN A 97 -7.99 2.59 -18.04
CA ASN A 97 -8.39 2.81 -19.45
C ASN A 97 -9.28 4.04 -19.63
N ARG A 98 -10.04 4.46 -18.61
CA ARG A 98 -10.81 5.72 -18.61
C ARG A 98 -9.92 6.94 -18.88
N PHE A 99 -8.64 6.85 -18.49
CA PHE A 99 -7.63 7.92 -18.62
C PHE A 99 -6.57 7.60 -19.68
N LYS A 100 -6.70 6.50 -20.43
CA LYS A 100 -5.71 6.02 -21.42
C LYS A 100 -4.33 5.80 -20.80
N ILE A 101 -4.28 5.38 -19.54
CA ILE A 101 -3.05 5.07 -18.82
C ILE A 101 -2.81 3.56 -18.88
N THR A 102 -1.62 3.18 -19.36
CA THR A 102 -1.18 1.78 -19.37
C THR A 102 -0.72 1.35 -17.98
N THR A 103 -1.13 0.16 -17.56
CA THR A 103 -0.66 -0.47 -16.32
C THR A 103 0.22 -1.68 -16.62
N SER A 104 1.06 -2.05 -15.67
CA SER A 104 1.82 -3.31 -15.70
C SER A 104 1.70 -4.04 -14.38
N GLN A 105 1.93 -5.35 -14.38
CA GLN A 105 1.98 -6.18 -13.19
C GLN A 105 3.41 -6.57 -12.88
N LEU A 106 3.82 -6.41 -11.61
CA LEU A 106 5.02 -7.03 -11.06
C LEU A 106 4.64 -7.83 -9.82
N LEU A 107 5.01 -9.10 -9.81
CA LEU A 107 4.86 -9.98 -8.64
C LEU A 107 6.24 -10.26 -8.06
N ILE A 108 6.41 -9.95 -6.78
CA ILE A 108 7.70 -10.00 -6.08
C ILE A 108 7.54 -10.87 -4.84
N THR A 109 8.51 -11.72 -4.58
CA THR A 109 8.62 -12.48 -3.33
C THR A 109 9.72 -11.90 -2.44
N ILE A 110 9.73 -12.29 -1.17
CA ILE A 110 10.83 -11.93 -0.26
C ILE A 110 12.17 -12.51 -0.73
N ASP A 111 12.14 -13.69 -1.35
CA ASP A 111 13.35 -14.32 -1.88
C ASP A 111 13.97 -13.51 -3.02
N ASP A 112 13.15 -12.85 -3.83
CA ASP A 112 13.63 -11.95 -4.89
C ASP A 112 14.40 -10.76 -4.29
N ILE A 113 13.97 -10.29 -3.13
CA ILE A 113 14.58 -9.15 -2.44
C ILE A 113 15.93 -9.52 -1.82
N ASN A 114 16.10 -10.76 -1.41
CA ASN A 114 17.35 -11.26 -0.83
C ASN A 114 18.43 -11.57 -1.89
N ARG A 115 18.09 -11.47 -3.18
CA ARG A 115 19.02 -11.74 -4.30
C ARG A 115 19.38 -10.45 -5.03
N ALA A 116 20.63 -10.02 -4.90
CA ALA A 116 21.09 -8.75 -5.49
C ALA A 116 20.77 -8.62 -7.00
N THR A 117 20.92 -9.70 -7.77
CA THR A 117 20.60 -9.71 -9.21
C THR A 117 19.11 -9.51 -9.48
N HIS A 118 18.21 -10.07 -8.65
CA HIS A 118 16.77 -9.85 -8.77
C HIS A 118 16.40 -8.42 -8.42
N VAL A 119 17.00 -7.87 -7.35
CA VAL A 119 16.80 -6.47 -6.93
C VAL A 119 17.17 -5.50 -8.04
N GLU A 120 18.33 -5.68 -8.69
CA GLU A 120 18.74 -4.85 -9.83
C GLU A 120 17.78 -4.97 -11.02
N ASN A 121 17.31 -6.19 -11.33
CA ASN A 121 16.33 -6.41 -12.39
C ASN A 121 14.98 -5.73 -12.07
N ILE A 122 14.46 -5.90 -10.85
CA ILE A 122 13.22 -5.26 -10.40
C ILE A 122 13.33 -3.73 -10.54
N LYS A 123 14.45 -3.16 -10.07
CA LYS A 123 14.72 -1.73 -10.20
C LYS A 123 14.72 -1.29 -11.65
N GLY A 124 15.50 -1.97 -12.51
CA GLY A 124 15.61 -1.65 -13.92
C GLY A 124 14.26 -1.71 -14.66
N VAL A 125 13.41 -2.71 -14.34
CA VAL A 125 12.06 -2.83 -14.90
C VAL A 125 11.17 -1.67 -14.44
N LEU A 126 11.14 -1.38 -13.12
CA LEU A 126 10.32 -0.28 -12.57
C LEU A 126 10.72 1.06 -13.19
N GLU A 127 12.02 1.38 -13.24
CA GLU A 127 12.51 2.63 -13.84
C GLU A 127 12.17 2.73 -15.34
N SER A 128 12.24 1.61 -16.07
CA SER A 128 11.87 1.58 -17.49
C SER A 128 10.39 1.81 -17.70
N LEU A 129 9.53 1.19 -16.89
CA LEU A 129 8.07 1.37 -16.95
C LEU A 129 7.67 2.83 -16.65
N LEU A 130 8.28 3.44 -15.61
CA LEU A 130 8.03 4.84 -15.25
C LEU A 130 8.41 5.78 -16.39
N LYS A 131 9.59 5.59 -17.01
CA LYS A 131 10.04 6.38 -18.18
C LYS A 131 9.09 6.24 -19.39
N LEU A 132 8.45 5.08 -19.55
CA LEU A 132 7.44 4.85 -20.60
C LEU A 132 6.06 5.41 -20.24
N GLY A 133 5.91 6.05 -19.08
CA GLY A 133 4.64 6.62 -18.63
C GLY A 133 3.64 5.60 -18.06
N VAL A 134 4.05 4.33 -17.93
CA VAL A 134 3.25 3.23 -17.37
C VAL A 134 3.10 3.40 -15.86
N VAL A 135 1.98 2.96 -15.28
CA VAL A 135 1.78 2.81 -13.84
C VAL A 135 2.03 1.36 -13.45
N PRO A 136 3.16 1.04 -12.80
CA PRO A 136 3.41 -0.30 -12.29
C PRO A 136 2.49 -0.61 -11.10
N ILE A 137 1.87 -1.79 -11.12
CA ILE A 137 1.11 -2.36 -10.00
C ILE A 137 1.92 -3.54 -9.47
N VAL A 138 2.48 -3.36 -8.30
CA VAL A 138 3.31 -4.35 -7.60
C VAL A 138 2.45 -5.06 -6.58
N ASN A 139 2.61 -6.37 -6.46
CA ASN A 139 2.02 -7.18 -5.40
C ASN A 139 3.00 -8.27 -4.96
N GLU A 140 2.76 -8.83 -3.78
CA GLU A 140 3.43 -10.09 -3.41
C GLU A 140 2.98 -11.22 -4.34
N ASN A 141 3.90 -12.13 -4.69
CA ASN A 141 3.55 -13.35 -5.39
C ASN A 141 3.01 -14.39 -4.39
N ASP A 142 1.78 -14.16 -3.93
CA ASP A 142 1.10 -15.03 -2.95
C ASP A 142 1.04 -16.51 -3.39
N THR A 143 1.14 -16.80 -4.69
CA THR A 143 1.03 -18.18 -5.22
C THR A 143 2.20 -19.05 -4.77
N VAL A 144 3.38 -18.47 -4.55
CA VAL A 144 4.59 -19.18 -4.12
C VAL A 144 5.09 -18.70 -2.75
N GLY A 145 4.39 -17.80 -2.09
CA GLY A 145 4.72 -17.30 -0.76
C GLY A 145 4.60 -18.40 0.29
N THR A 146 5.52 -18.44 1.27
CA THR A 146 5.50 -19.41 2.38
C THR A 146 4.95 -18.79 3.65
N GLU A 147 4.44 -19.60 4.60
CA GLU A 147 3.87 -19.09 5.87
C GLU A 147 4.88 -18.33 6.72
N GLU A 148 6.14 -18.73 6.68
CA GLU A 148 7.23 -18.16 7.48
C GLU A 148 7.65 -16.76 7.00
N ILE A 149 7.31 -16.41 5.76
CA ILE A 149 7.82 -15.24 5.06
C ILE A 149 6.67 -14.27 4.69
N ARG A 150 5.48 -14.50 5.19
CA ARG A 150 4.38 -13.57 4.97
C ARG A 150 4.71 -12.21 5.58
N TYR A 151 5.08 -11.28 4.71
CA TYR A 151 4.79 -9.89 5.01
C TYR A 151 3.26 -9.81 5.08
N GLY A 152 2.70 -10.04 6.22
CA GLY A 152 1.24 -10.11 6.40
C GLY A 152 0.49 -8.88 5.93
N ASP A 153 1.19 -7.89 5.42
CA ASP A 153 0.71 -6.69 4.76
C ASP A 153 1.82 -6.18 3.82
N ASN A 154 1.47 -5.78 2.62
CA ASN A 154 2.39 -5.19 1.63
C ASN A 154 3.05 -3.87 2.09
N ASP A 155 2.95 -3.49 3.38
CA ASP A 155 3.60 -2.29 3.93
C ASP A 155 5.13 -2.41 3.83
N GLY A 156 5.69 -3.57 4.18
CA GLY A 156 7.13 -3.85 4.05
C GLY A 156 7.59 -3.85 2.59
N LEU A 157 6.82 -4.49 1.69
CA LEU A 157 7.08 -4.49 0.26
C LEU A 157 7.05 -3.06 -0.31
N ALA A 158 6.08 -2.25 0.12
CA ALA A 158 5.97 -0.86 -0.31
C ALA A 158 7.16 -0.01 0.17
N ALA A 159 7.59 -0.17 1.42
CA ALA A 159 8.77 0.52 1.94
C ALA A 159 10.03 0.14 1.15
N LEU A 160 10.17 -1.13 0.81
CA LEU A 160 11.29 -1.63 0.03
C LEU A 160 11.27 -1.09 -1.41
N VAL A 161 10.14 -1.18 -2.11
CA VAL A 161 9.99 -0.59 -3.46
C VAL A 161 10.32 0.90 -3.41
N THR A 162 9.81 1.63 -2.41
CA THR A 162 10.04 3.06 -2.21
C THR A 162 11.54 3.38 -2.11
N THR A 163 12.28 2.64 -1.28
CA THR A 163 13.72 2.85 -1.10
C THR A 163 14.52 2.42 -2.33
N LEU A 164 14.13 1.31 -2.97
CA LEU A 164 14.82 0.77 -4.15
C LEU A 164 14.84 1.74 -5.32
N ILE A 165 13.70 2.39 -5.59
CA ILE A 165 13.58 3.36 -6.70
C ILE A 165 13.89 4.79 -6.28
N LYS A 166 14.26 5.01 -5.02
CA LYS A 166 14.49 6.32 -4.41
C LYS A 166 13.31 7.26 -4.68
N ALA A 167 12.11 6.83 -4.29
CA ALA A 167 10.92 7.65 -4.38
C ALA A 167 11.00 8.84 -3.41
N ASP A 168 10.22 9.88 -3.65
CA ASP A 168 10.17 11.08 -2.80
C ASP A 168 9.18 10.89 -1.64
N LEU A 169 8.18 10.02 -1.82
CA LEU A 169 7.09 9.81 -0.86
C LEU A 169 6.57 8.37 -0.91
N LEU A 170 6.37 7.78 0.25
CA LEU A 170 5.51 6.61 0.44
C LEU A 170 4.16 7.06 0.97
N VAL A 171 3.07 6.59 0.38
CA VAL A 171 1.71 6.76 0.92
C VAL A 171 1.15 5.41 1.28
N LEU A 172 0.77 5.23 2.54
CA LEU A 172 0.03 4.05 2.99
C LEU A 172 -1.46 4.40 3.10
N VAL A 173 -2.26 3.85 2.19
CA VAL A 173 -3.72 3.97 2.21
C VAL A 173 -4.31 2.80 2.99
N THR A 174 -5.06 3.10 4.04
CA THR A 174 -5.59 2.15 5.01
C THR A 174 -7.02 2.51 5.41
N ASP A 175 -7.66 1.70 6.23
CA ASP A 175 -8.99 1.92 6.80
C ASP A 175 -9.01 2.86 8.01
N ILE A 176 -7.84 3.18 8.56
CA ILE A 176 -7.68 4.16 9.64
C ILE A 176 -7.20 5.51 9.10
N ASP A 177 -7.63 6.58 9.76
CA ASP A 177 -7.34 7.95 9.34
C ASP A 177 -5.97 8.49 9.78
N GLY A 178 -5.17 7.68 10.48
CA GLY A 178 -3.82 8.05 10.91
C GLY A 178 -3.38 7.35 12.19
N LEU A 179 -2.27 7.80 12.75
CA LEU A 179 -1.75 7.34 14.03
C LEU A 179 -2.39 8.14 15.17
N TYR A 180 -2.65 7.48 16.29
CA TYR A 180 -3.20 8.07 17.52
C TYR A 180 -2.25 7.87 18.69
N ASP A 181 -2.36 8.76 19.69
CA ASP A 181 -1.61 8.68 20.96
C ASP A 181 -2.13 7.60 21.92
N ALA A 182 -3.31 7.04 21.62
CA ALA A 182 -3.94 5.92 22.32
C ALA A 182 -4.83 5.15 21.33
N ASP A 183 -5.49 4.07 21.79
CA ASP A 183 -6.50 3.38 20.99
C ASP A 183 -7.59 4.39 20.55
N PRO A 184 -7.90 4.51 19.25
CA PRO A 184 -8.90 5.48 18.74
C PRO A 184 -10.28 5.35 19.38
N SER A 185 -10.63 4.16 19.91
CA SER A 185 -11.87 3.93 20.66
C SER A 185 -11.86 4.50 22.09
N THR A 186 -10.69 4.88 22.60
CA THR A 186 -10.53 5.42 23.95
C THR A 186 -10.97 6.90 23.97
N PRO A 187 -11.88 7.29 24.89
CA PRO A 187 -12.26 8.70 25.02
C PRO A 187 -11.04 9.59 25.28
N GLY A 188 -10.86 10.59 24.44
CA GLY A 188 -9.75 11.54 24.55
C GLY A 188 -8.52 11.20 23.71
N ALA A 189 -8.50 10.07 23.01
CA ALA A 189 -7.45 9.76 22.03
C ALA A 189 -7.35 10.85 20.98
N LYS A 190 -6.11 11.26 20.68
CA LYS A 190 -5.83 12.34 19.70
C LYS A 190 -5.03 11.81 18.54
N GLN A 191 -5.42 12.19 17.34
CA GLN A 191 -4.67 11.90 16.14
C GLN A 191 -3.33 12.64 16.15
N ILE A 192 -2.25 11.92 15.79
CA ILE A 192 -0.92 12.47 15.62
C ILE A 192 -0.76 12.88 14.15
N ILE A 193 -0.82 14.17 13.87
CA ILE A 193 -0.75 14.67 12.49
C ILE A 193 0.67 14.57 11.92
N THR A 194 1.69 14.71 12.77
CA THR A 194 3.09 14.70 12.31
C THR A 194 3.96 13.98 13.32
N VAL A 195 4.77 13.05 12.82
CA VAL A 195 5.80 12.33 13.58
C VAL A 195 7.16 12.84 13.13
N GLY A 196 7.89 13.52 14.03
CA GLY A 196 9.21 14.10 13.73
C GLY A 196 10.31 13.04 13.73
N ASP A 197 10.24 12.09 14.68
CA ASP A 197 11.19 10.97 14.79
C ASP A 197 10.39 9.70 15.10
N VAL A 198 10.30 8.82 14.12
CA VAL A 198 9.57 7.56 14.24
C VAL A 198 10.21 6.58 15.22
N THR A 199 11.49 6.76 15.56
CA THR A 199 12.19 5.88 16.52
C THR A 199 11.74 6.11 17.95
N THR A 200 11.17 7.28 18.24
CA THR A 200 10.66 7.66 19.57
C THR A 200 9.26 7.07 19.83
N LEU A 201 8.59 6.51 18.83
CA LEU A 201 7.27 5.91 19.02
C LEU A 201 7.39 4.63 19.85
N ASP A 202 6.74 4.62 21.00
CA ASP A 202 6.66 3.43 21.85
C ASP A 202 5.64 2.42 21.28
N LYS A 203 6.02 1.14 21.27
CA LYS A 203 5.12 0.04 20.89
C LYS A 203 3.84 0.00 21.73
N ALA A 204 3.89 0.47 22.97
CA ALA A 204 2.72 0.57 23.84
C ALA A 204 1.69 1.57 23.31
N THR A 205 2.11 2.62 22.60
CA THR A 205 1.25 3.68 22.07
C THR A 205 0.43 3.19 20.87
N PHE A 206 0.98 2.29 20.02
CA PHE A 206 0.32 1.81 18.80
C PHE A 206 0.11 0.29 18.75
N GLY A 207 0.62 -0.44 19.74
CA GLY A 207 0.45 -1.90 19.88
C GLY A 207 -0.79 -2.30 20.65
N GLY A 208 -1.63 -1.35 21.08
CA GLY A 208 -2.91 -1.58 21.73
C GLY A 208 -3.79 -2.47 20.85
N ALA A 209 -4.41 -3.46 21.48
CA ALA A 209 -5.16 -4.57 20.94
C ALA A 209 -5.83 -4.23 19.60
N GLY A 210 -5.18 -4.59 18.53
CA GLY A 210 -5.75 -4.49 17.21
C GLY A 210 -7.06 -5.27 17.23
N GLY A 211 -8.14 -4.58 17.02
CA GLY A 211 -9.39 -5.26 16.74
C GLY A 211 -9.11 -6.31 15.69
N ALA A 212 -9.62 -7.52 15.90
CA ALA A 212 -9.57 -8.63 14.95
C ALA A 212 -10.32 -8.21 13.67
N GLY A 213 -9.70 -7.38 12.88
CA GLY A 213 -10.17 -6.90 11.58
C GLY A 213 -9.30 -7.50 10.49
N VAL A 214 -9.93 -8.09 9.56
CA VAL A 214 -9.62 -8.82 8.32
C VAL A 214 -8.36 -8.40 7.51
N GLY A 215 -7.40 -7.65 8.06
CA GLY A 215 -6.12 -7.31 7.46
C GLY A 215 -4.95 -7.80 8.32
N SER A 216 -4.01 -8.50 7.71
CA SER A 216 -2.83 -9.06 8.35
C SER A 216 -1.78 -8.02 8.80
N GLY A 217 -2.00 -6.71 8.52
CA GLY A 217 -1.09 -5.62 8.82
C GLY A 217 -1.65 -4.66 9.85
N GLY A 218 -1.24 -4.81 11.12
CA GLY A 218 -1.57 -3.87 12.18
C GLY A 218 -0.75 -2.56 12.08
N MET A 219 -0.96 -1.63 13.01
CA MET A 219 -0.19 -0.39 13.11
C MET A 219 1.33 -0.65 13.20
N VAL A 220 1.72 -1.80 13.76
CA VAL A 220 3.13 -2.20 13.88
C VAL A 220 3.82 -2.25 12.52
N THR A 221 3.21 -2.87 11.50
CA THR A 221 3.79 -2.96 10.16
C THR A 221 3.93 -1.60 9.51
N LYS A 222 2.97 -0.70 9.70
CA LYS A 222 2.99 0.68 9.19
C LYS A 222 4.11 1.51 9.82
N VAL A 223 4.30 1.40 11.12
CA VAL A 223 5.41 2.06 11.82
C VAL A 223 6.75 1.45 11.42
N GLN A 224 6.82 0.15 11.16
CA GLN A 224 8.03 -0.49 10.61
C GLN A 224 8.35 0.08 9.21
N ALA A 225 7.36 0.17 8.33
CA ALA A 225 7.53 0.78 7.00
C ALA A 225 8.01 2.24 7.12
N ALA A 226 7.41 3.03 8.03
CA ALA A 226 7.84 4.40 8.31
C ALA A 226 9.32 4.46 8.74
N LYS A 227 9.76 3.56 9.65
CA LYS A 227 11.17 3.50 10.08
C LYS A 227 12.12 3.24 8.91
N VAL A 228 11.75 2.36 7.99
CA VAL A 228 12.58 2.04 6.83
C VAL A 228 12.72 3.24 5.90
N VAL A 229 11.61 3.88 5.53
CA VAL A 229 11.65 4.95 4.54
C VAL A 229 12.21 6.25 5.12
N THR A 230 11.90 6.60 6.39
CA THR A 230 12.44 7.82 7.00
C THR A 230 13.94 7.73 7.23
N ALA A 231 14.46 6.55 7.58
CA ALA A 231 15.91 6.30 7.66
C ALA A 231 16.61 6.44 6.30
N ALA A 232 15.89 6.25 5.19
CA ALA A 232 16.39 6.49 3.83
C ALA A 232 16.18 7.95 3.36
N GLY A 233 15.77 8.85 4.24
CA GLY A 233 15.50 10.26 3.91
C GLY A 233 14.20 10.47 3.13
N ILE A 234 13.24 9.54 3.18
CA ILE A 234 11.98 9.59 2.44
C ILE A 234 10.82 9.77 3.42
N GLY A 235 9.92 10.72 3.13
CA GLY A 235 8.74 10.94 3.95
C GLY A 235 7.66 9.86 3.73
N MET A 236 6.79 9.68 4.72
CA MET A 236 5.63 8.78 4.59
C MET A 236 4.35 9.47 5.04
N LEU A 237 3.28 9.30 4.26
CA LEU A 237 1.92 9.69 4.62
C LEU A 237 1.08 8.43 4.90
N LEU A 238 0.44 8.39 6.06
CA LEU A 238 -0.56 7.38 6.41
C LEU A 238 -1.94 8.03 6.39
N THR A 239 -2.88 7.53 5.58
CA THR A 239 -4.19 8.17 5.40
C THR A 239 -5.26 7.19 4.92
N LYS A 240 -6.53 7.59 4.95
CA LYS A 240 -7.64 6.89 4.31
C LYS A 240 -7.76 7.22 2.84
N LEU A 241 -8.41 6.34 2.08
CA LEU A 241 -8.66 6.56 0.65
C LEU A 241 -9.46 7.85 0.36
N PRO A 242 -10.54 8.20 1.07
CA PRO A 242 -11.24 9.46 0.86
C PRO A 242 -10.37 10.71 1.04
N ASP A 243 -9.41 10.65 1.94
CA ASP A 243 -8.53 11.77 2.30
C ASP A 243 -7.23 11.81 1.48
N LEU A 244 -7.00 10.82 0.62
CA LEU A 244 -5.76 10.66 -0.15
C LEU A 244 -5.42 11.91 -0.96
N SER A 245 -6.38 12.48 -1.68
CA SER A 245 -6.15 13.67 -2.49
C SER A 245 -5.82 14.90 -1.62
N ALA A 246 -6.54 15.09 -0.52
CA ALA A 246 -6.31 16.18 0.44
C ALA A 246 -4.91 16.06 1.08
N GLY A 247 -4.55 14.85 1.52
CA GLY A 247 -3.23 14.58 2.10
C GLY A 247 -2.09 14.85 1.12
N LEU A 248 -2.21 14.43 -0.13
CA LEU A 248 -1.22 14.70 -1.18
C LEU A 248 -1.10 16.19 -1.53
N ASN A 249 -2.15 16.98 -1.32
CA ASN A 249 -2.13 18.43 -1.45
C ASN A 249 -1.56 19.15 -0.21
N GLY A 250 -1.10 18.42 0.81
CA GLY A 250 -0.50 18.96 2.02
C GLY A 250 -1.51 19.45 3.08
N GLU A 251 -2.78 19.04 2.95
CA GLU A 251 -3.78 19.28 3.98
C GLU A 251 -3.48 18.45 5.24
N LYS A 252 -3.95 18.90 6.40
CA LYS A 252 -3.72 18.25 7.70
C LYS A 252 -4.67 17.06 7.90
N VAL A 253 -4.55 16.06 7.03
CA VAL A 253 -5.26 14.79 7.12
C VAL A 253 -4.27 13.64 7.22
N GLY A 254 -4.63 12.59 7.93
CA GLY A 254 -3.69 11.47 8.15
C GLY A 254 -2.57 11.79 9.14
N THR A 255 -1.50 10.99 9.05
CA THR A 255 -0.26 11.19 9.79
C THR A 255 0.91 11.25 8.82
N TYR A 256 1.69 12.31 8.89
CA TYR A 256 2.93 12.44 8.12
C TYR A 256 4.16 12.13 8.98
N PHE A 257 5.01 11.24 8.49
CA PHE A 257 6.30 10.89 9.09
C PHE A 257 7.40 11.65 8.36
N ILE A 258 8.12 12.49 9.10
CA ILE A 258 9.19 13.33 8.56
C ILE A 258 10.40 12.45 8.24
N PRO A 259 11.08 12.63 7.09
CA PRO A 259 12.36 11.95 6.82
C PRO A 259 13.44 12.39 7.82
N ASN A 260 14.32 11.46 8.18
CA ASN A 260 15.44 11.72 9.10
C ASN A 260 16.54 12.52 8.40
#